data_2bc52550b93d04b79429d1cf4b3ef5a6
#
_entry.id   2bc52550b93d04b79429d1cf4b3ef5a6
#
_cell.length_a   1.000
_cell.length_b   1.000
_cell.length_c   1.000
_cell.angle_alpha   90.00
_cell.angle_beta   90.00
_cell.angle_gamma   90.00
#
_symmetry.space_group_name_H-M   'P 1'
#
loop_
_entity.id
_entity.type
_entity.pdbx_description
1 polymer ?
#
loop_
_entity_poly.entity_id
_entity_poly.type
_entity_poly.pdbx_seq_one_letter_code
_entity_poly.pdbx_strand_id
1 'polypeptide(L)'
;MESINRIELQGYVGTVRTNEHNNSKVANFSMATELLYKSREGNAISETTWHNIVAWSDKENMPDFSKIVKGTPLHVIGRLRMNRYTSLDGVEKQFYEVLASRIRIIEG
;
A
#
# COMPACT_ATOMS: atom_id res chain seq x y z
N MET A 1 6.86 -5.60 -27.57
CA MET A 1 5.84 -5.15 -26.60
C MET A 1 6.51 -4.77 -25.30
N GLU A 2 6.21 -3.62 -24.76
CA GLU A 2 6.64 -3.25 -23.42
C GLU A 2 5.62 -3.72 -22.40
N SER A 3 6.10 -4.29 -21.32
CA SER A 3 5.24 -4.67 -20.22
C SER A 3 4.96 -3.47 -19.33
N ILE A 4 3.78 -3.41 -18.77
CA ILE A 4 3.39 -2.34 -17.84
C ILE A 4 2.97 -2.99 -16.51
N ASN A 5 3.52 -2.47 -15.44
CA ASN A 5 3.13 -2.86 -14.08
C ASN A 5 3.05 -1.58 -13.27
N ARG A 6 1.86 -1.03 -13.18
CA ARG A 6 1.63 0.24 -12.48
C ARG A 6 0.33 0.16 -11.71
N ILE A 7 0.37 0.60 -10.48
CA ILE A 7 -0.82 0.69 -9.65
C ILE A 7 -0.89 2.08 -9.04
N GLU A 8 -2.08 2.62 -8.99
CA GLU A 8 -2.35 3.91 -8.38
C GLU A 8 -3.47 3.74 -7.38
N LEU A 9 -3.22 4.17 -6.15
CA LEU A 9 -4.16 4.00 -5.04
C LEU A 9 -4.35 5.31 -4.31
N GLN A 10 -5.57 5.57 -3.88
CA GLN A 10 -5.88 6.70 -3.03
C GLN A 10 -6.82 6.22 -1.93
N GLY A 11 -6.41 6.41 -0.69
CA GLY A 11 -7.18 5.89 0.43
C GLY A 11 -6.54 6.25 1.77
N TYR A 12 -6.88 5.47 2.79
CA TYR A 12 -6.49 5.77 4.17
C TYR A 12 -5.58 4.68 4.73
N VAL A 13 -4.58 5.13 5.49
CA VAL A 13 -3.64 4.23 6.15
C VAL A 13 -4.33 3.50 7.29
N GLY A 14 -4.08 2.20 7.39
CA GLY A 14 -4.52 1.37 8.53
C GLY A 14 -3.41 1.21 9.55
N THR A 15 -2.62 0.14 9.43
CA THR A 15 -1.52 -0.13 10.35
C THR A 15 -0.20 0.24 9.70
N VAL A 16 0.77 0.69 10.50
CA VAL A 16 2.09 1.10 10.01
C VAL A 16 3.16 0.47 10.86
N ARG A 17 4.20 -0.02 10.19
CA ARG A 17 5.42 -0.48 10.82
C ARG A 17 6.60 0.08 10.05
N THR A 18 7.49 0.79 10.76
CA THR A 18 8.67 1.40 10.15
C THR A 18 9.91 0.80 10.77
N ASN A 19 10.86 0.41 9.93
CA ASN A 19 12.15 -0.12 10.36
C ASN A 19 13.27 0.66 9.70
N GLU A 20 14.43 0.65 10.31
CA GLU A 20 15.64 1.21 9.72
C GLU A 20 16.51 0.09 9.16
N HIS A 21 17.11 0.33 8.00
CA HIS A 21 17.96 -0.63 7.33
C HIS A 21 19.03 0.12 6.54
N ASN A 22 20.30 0.02 6.95
CA ASN A 22 21.45 0.66 6.30
C ASN A 22 21.22 2.17 6.07
N ASN A 23 20.81 2.89 7.13
CA ASN A 23 20.54 4.33 7.12
C ASN A 23 19.32 4.74 6.29
N SER A 24 18.59 3.79 5.75
CA SER A 24 17.31 4.04 5.09
C SER A 24 16.18 3.52 5.96
N LYS A 25 15.02 4.16 5.87
CA LYS A 25 13.83 3.68 6.55
C LYS A 25 12.95 2.95 5.55
N VAL A 26 12.38 1.83 5.99
CA VAL A 26 11.35 1.14 5.22
C VAL A 26 10.05 1.20 6.00
N ALA A 27 9.00 1.65 5.33
CA ALA A 27 7.66 1.67 5.91
C ALA A 27 6.84 0.55 5.27
N ASN A 28 6.24 -0.28 6.11
CA ASN A 28 5.28 -1.30 5.70
C ASN A 28 3.95 -0.90 6.29
N PHE A 29 2.97 -0.66 5.45
CA PHE A 29 1.67 -0.24 5.96
C PHE A 29 0.55 -0.82 5.12
N SER A 30 -0.62 -0.91 5.75
CA SER A 30 -1.85 -1.26 5.05
C SER A 30 -2.58 0.01 4.66
N MET A 31 -3.26 -0.03 3.53
CA MET A 31 -4.04 1.10 3.04
C MET A 31 -5.36 0.60 2.52
N ALA A 32 -6.45 1.27 2.91
CA ALA A 32 -7.79 0.91 2.49
C ALA A 32 -8.26 1.80 1.36
N THR A 33 -8.80 1.18 0.32
CA THR A 33 -9.56 1.87 -0.71
C THR A 33 -11.00 1.39 -0.64
N GLU A 34 -11.95 2.28 -0.92
CA GLU A 34 -13.36 1.94 -0.86
C GLU A 34 -14.01 2.16 -2.22
N LEU A 35 -14.86 1.21 -2.60
CA LEU A 35 -15.70 1.31 -3.78
C LEU A 35 -17.14 1.36 -3.33
N LEU A 36 -17.86 2.40 -3.77
CA LEU A 36 -19.29 2.56 -3.50
C LEU A 36 -20.06 2.25 -4.77
N TYR A 37 -21.05 1.38 -4.67
CA TYR A 37 -21.90 1.06 -5.81
C TYR A 37 -23.30 0.69 -5.35
N LYS A 38 -24.23 0.62 -6.29
CA LYS A 38 -25.59 0.20 -6.02
C LYS A 38 -25.78 -1.25 -6.43
N SER A 39 -26.43 -2.01 -5.56
CA SER A 39 -26.87 -3.37 -5.87
C SER A 39 -28.05 -3.32 -6.85
N ARG A 40 -28.44 -4.49 -7.35
CA ARG A 40 -29.62 -4.60 -8.24
C ARG A 40 -30.88 -4.13 -7.55
N GLU A 41 -30.98 -4.30 -6.25
CA GLU A 41 -32.13 -3.88 -5.45
C GLU A 41 -32.11 -2.39 -5.12
N GLY A 42 -31.09 -1.65 -5.58
CA GLY A 42 -30.98 -0.22 -5.34
C GLY A 42 -30.33 0.16 -4.01
N ASN A 43 -29.79 -0.81 -3.27
CA ASN A 43 -29.12 -0.55 -2.00
C ASN A 43 -27.68 -0.08 -2.24
N ALA A 44 -27.23 0.86 -1.40
CA ALA A 44 -25.84 1.29 -1.44
C ALA A 44 -24.95 0.22 -0.80
N ILE A 45 -23.89 -0.16 -1.51
CA ILE A 45 -22.93 -1.15 -1.04
C ILE A 45 -21.55 -0.50 -1.01
N SER A 46 -20.83 -0.71 0.09
CA SER A 46 -19.44 -0.28 0.22
C SER A 46 -18.55 -1.51 0.27
N GLU A 47 -17.52 -1.52 -0.57
CA GLU A 47 -16.53 -2.59 -0.62
C GLU A 47 -15.17 -2.01 -0.29
N THR A 48 -14.54 -2.53 0.76
CA THR A 48 -13.21 -2.08 1.19
C THR A 48 -12.17 -3.11 0.78
N THR A 49 -11.12 -2.63 0.13
CA THR A 49 -9.97 -3.46 -0.21
C THR A 49 -8.76 -2.96 0.57
N TRP A 50 -8.06 -3.88 1.22
CA TRP A 50 -6.84 -3.58 1.95
C TRP A 50 -5.63 -3.94 1.11
N HIS A 51 -4.70 -3.00 0.99
CA HIS A 51 -3.48 -3.17 0.21
C HIS A 51 -2.27 -3.13 1.13
N ASN A 52 -1.29 -3.96 0.83
CA ASN A 52 -0.01 -3.95 1.54
C ASN A 52 0.97 -3.08 0.76
N ILE A 53 1.49 -2.04 1.39
CA ILE A 53 2.37 -1.07 0.75
C ILE A 53 3.74 -1.14 1.41
N VAL A 54 4.78 -1.11 0.59
CA VAL A 54 6.18 -1.01 1.04
C VAL A 54 6.79 0.23 0.44
N ALA A 55 7.40 1.06 1.27
CA ALA A 55 8.03 2.30 0.83
C ALA A 55 9.41 2.45 1.46
N TRP A 56 10.37 2.96 0.67
CA TRP A 56 11.74 3.19 1.10
C TRP A 56 12.03 4.69 1.11
N SER A 57 12.62 5.18 2.20
CA SER A 57 12.86 6.62 2.37
C SER A 57 13.93 7.19 1.45
N ASP A 58 14.79 6.33 0.90
CA ASP A 58 15.86 6.78 -0.02
C ASP A 58 15.37 7.03 -1.45
N LYS A 59 14.11 6.73 -1.74
CA LYS A 59 13.52 7.03 -3.05
C LYS A 59 13.07 8.48 -3.10
N GLU A 60 13.12 9.06 -4.30
CA GLU A 60 12.55 10.38 -4.53
C GLU A 60 11.03 10.33 -4.39
N ASN A 61 10.43 11.48 -4.14
CA ASN A 61 8.97 11.62 -4.07
C ASN A 61 8.35 10.87 -2.89
N MET A 62 9.07 10.81 -1.78
CA MET A 62 8.57 10.24 -0.54
C MET A 62 8.38 11.32 0.52
N PRO A 63 7.30 11.25 1.32
CA PRO A 63 7.13 12.17 2.44
C PRO A 63 7.97 11.74 3.64
N ASP A 64 7.93 12.55 4.68
CA ASP A 64 8.46 12.16 5.98
C ASP A 64 7.60 11.00 6.51
N PHE A 65 8.24 9.85 6.77
CA PHE A 65 7.50 8.65 7.18
C PHE A 65 6.84 8.80 8.55
N SER A 66 7.30 9.76 9.37
CA SER A 66 6.64 10.01 10.65
C SER A 66 5.20 10.54 10.46
N LYS A 67 4.88 11.04 9.28
CA LYS A 67 3.54 11.52 8.95
C LYS A 67 2.62 10.43 8.43
N ILE A 68 3.16 9.24 8.13
CA ILE A 68 2.34 8.11 7.70
C ILE A 68 1.86 7.39 8.95
N VAL A 69 0.66 7.73 9.39
CA VAL A 69 0.05 7.19 10.59
C VAL A 69 -1.37 6.74 10.28
N LYS A 70 -1.93 5.96 11.18
CA LYS A 70 -3.30 5.45 11.02
C LYS A 70 -4.27 6.59 10.72
N GLY A 71 -5.07 6.43 9.68
CA GLY A 71 -6.07 7.41 9.27
C GLY A 71 -5.59 8.46 8.29
N THR A 72 -4.29 8.50 7.99
CA THR A 72 -3.76 9.50 7.05
C THR A 72 -4.22 9.18 5.63
N PRO A 73 -4.80 10.15 4.91
CA PRO A 73 -5.13 9.94 3.50
C PRO A 73 -3.89 10.08 2.64
N LEU A 74 -3.66 9.07 1.79
CA LEU A 74 -2.48 9.03 0.92
C LEU A 74 -2.88 8.78 -0.52
N HIS A 75 -2.06 9.31 -1.42
CA HIS A 75 -2.05 8.94 -2.83
C HIS A 75 -0.73 8.23 -3.10
N VAL A 76 -0.81 6.99 -3.60
CA VAL A 76 0.34 6.13 -3.81
C VAL A 76 0.40 5.69 -5.26
N ILE A 77 1.58 5.81 -5.86
CA ILE A 77 1.87 5.23 -7.17
C ILE A 77 2.99 4.23 -6.96
N GLY A 78 2.86 3.06 -7.57
CA GLY A 78 3.89 2.03 -7.47
C GLY A 78 3.65 0.90 -8.45
N ARG A 79 4.19 -0.25 -8.13
CA ARG A 79 4.01 -1.46 -8.92
C ARG A 79 3.66 -2.62 -8.00
N LEU A 80 2.95 -3.58 -8.56
CA LEU A 80 2.60 -4.80 -7.85
C LEU A 80 3.78 -5.75 -7.88
N ARG A 81 4.13 -6.31 -6.74
CA ARG A 81 5.23 -7.24 -6.61
C ARG A 81 4.76 -8.45 -5.82
N MET A 82 5.19 -9.63 -6.24
CA MET A 82 4.90 -10.86 -5.52
C MET A 82 6.12 -11.24 -4.68
N ASN A 83 5.89 -11.50 -3.40
CA ASN A 83 6.91 -12.02 -2.49
C ASN A 83 6.58 -13.43 -2.08
N ARG A 84 7.61 -14.20 -1.77
CA ARG A 84 7.50 -15.58 -1.30
C ARG A 84 8.20 -15.71 0.04
N TYR A 85 7.65 -16.55 0.87
CA TYR A 85 8.31 -16.93 2.12
C TYR A 85 7.94 -18.36 2.46
N THR A 86 8.81 -19.02 3.23
CA THR A 86 8.57 -20.37 3.72
C THR A 86 8.14 -20.25 5.18
N SER A 87 6.96 -20.80 5.48
CA SER A 87 6.44 -20.82 6.84
C SER A 87 7.19 -21.82 7.70
N LEU A 88 6.95 -21.80 9.00
CA LEU A 88 7.63 -22.69 9.94
C LEU A 88 7.35 -24.16 9.67
N ASP A 89 6.22 -24.48 9.05
CA ASP A 89 5.85 -25.86 8.70
C ASP A 89 6.41 -26.30 7.34
N GLY A 90 7.28 -25.49 6.73
CA GLY A 90 7.92 -25.80 5.46
C GLY A 90 7.08 -25.52 4.22
N VAL A 91 5.92 -24.90 4.38
CA VAL A 91 5.03 -24.58 3.26
C VAL A 91 5.45 -23.24 2.66
N GLU A 92 5.65 -23.22 1.34
CA GLU A 92 5.92 -21.98 0.61
C GLU A 92 4.63 -21.19 0.42
N LYS A 93 4.68 -19.92 0.80
CA LYS A 93 3.54 -19.02 0.67
C LYS A 93 3.91 -17.81 -0.17
N GLN A 94 2.93 -17.26 -0.86
CA GLN A 94 3.08 -16.10 -1.71
C GLN A 94 2.11 -15.01 -1.28
N PHE A 95 2.54 -13.77 -1.42
CA PHE A 95 1.65 -12.64 -1.20
C PHE A 95 2.05 -11.50 -2.11
N TYR A 96 1.07 -10.66 -2.45
CA TYR A 96 1.32 -9.48 -3.27
C TYR A 96 1.44 -8.25 -2.39
N GLU A 97 2.31 -7.34 -2.81
CA GLU A 97 2.46 -6.04 -2.17
C GLU A 97 2.69 -4.98 -3.24
N VAL A 98 2.44 -3.73 -2.88
CA VAL A 98 2.71 -2.60 -3.73
C VAL A 98 4.02 -1.98 -3.29
N LEU A 99 5.01 -1.95 -4.19
CA LEU A 99 6.26 -1.23 -3.93
C LEU A 99 6.07 0.19 -4.41
N ALA A 100 5.99 1.13 -3.48
CA ALA A 100 5.67 2.51 -3.79
C ALA A 100 6.87 3.20 -4.45
N SER A 101 6.60 3.92 -5.53
CA SER A 101 7.59 4.83 -6.16
C SER A 101 7.29 6.29 -5.82
N ARG A 102 6.06 6.59 -5.40
CA ARG A 102 5.67 7.94 -5.04
C ARG A 102 4.55 7.87 -4.00
N ILE A 103 4.70 8.65 -2.95
CA ILE A 103 3.65 8.80 -1.94
C ILE A 103 3.44 10.29 -1.71
N ARG A 104 2.18 10.69 -1.70
CA ARG A 104 1.81 12.06 -1.39
C ARG A 104 0.71 12.04 -0.34
N ILE A 105 0.90 12.85 0.72
CA ILE A 105 -0.12 13.03 1.73
C ILE A 105 -1.18 13.96 1.19
N ILE A 106 -2.44 13.54 1.28
CA ILE A 106 -3.55 14.35 0.82
C ILE A 106 -3.95 15.28 1.95
N GLU A 107 -3.98 16.58 1.65
CA GLU A 107 -4.42 17.59 2.59
C GLU A 107 -5.80 18.05 2.16
N GLY A 108 -6.71 18.12 3.13
CA GLY A 108 -8.05 18.49 2.75
C GLY A 108 -8.74 19.39 3.72
#